data_05f04274c0bbc3a63f1a531390defcd5
#
_entry.id   05f04274c0bbc3a63f1a531390defcd5
#
_cell.length_a   1.000
_cell.length_b   1.000
_cell.length_c   1.000
_cell.angle_alpha   90.00
_cell.angle_beta   90.00
_cell.angle_gamma   90.00
#
_symmetry.space_group_name_H-M   'P 1'
#
loop_
_entity.id
_entity.type
_entity.pdbx_description
1 polymer ?
#
loop_
_entity_poly.entity_id
_entity_poly.type
_entity_poly.pdbx_seq_one_letter_code
_entity_poly.pdbx_strand_id
1 'polypeptide(L)'
;MYETNKRDYTLGEWLDIWLEEIAPTKRKPNTISIYRDARRRLLTHHPEAAGILLVELNALQVEGWLDSMRQKYAKSTLRHIRVMLNQAYKSAIKGHNCDDNPVKDAALPAAREKEVKALTQREQAAFEGCFHILKKPIDEYILRMYLLTGLRRDELRLMQWRQYDPQNRTLKIPESKTEAGVRLLPVLPEAAAILYM
;
A
#
# COMPACT_ATOMS: atom_id res chain seq x y z
N MET A 1 2.99 44.65 4.08
CA MET A 1 2.09 43.62 4.63
C MET A 1 1.59 42.84 3.42
N TYR A 2 2.20 41.72 3.09
CA TYR A 2 1.73 40.88 1.96
C TYR A 2 0.54 40.09 2.47
N GLU A 3 -0.65 40.45 2.01
CA GLU A 3 -1.82 39.57 2.11
C GLU A 3 -1.51 38.31 1.32
N THR A 4 -1.19 37.24 2.02
CA THR A 4 -1.21 35.90 1.47
C THR A 4 -2.67 35.59 1.13
N ASN A 5 -2.99 35.68 -0.15
CA ASN A 5 -4.31 35.35 -0.69
C ASN A 5 -4.51 33.83 -0.44
N LYS A 6 -5.07 33.49 0.75
CA LYS A 6 -5.47 32.12 1.09
C LYS A 6 -6.50 31.69 0.06
N ARG A 7 -6.11 30.82 -0.83
CA ARG A 7 -7.04 30.25 -1.79
C ARG A 7 -7.90 29.21 -1.07
N ASP A 8 -9.20 29.39 -1.07
CA ASP A 8 -10.15 28.45 -0.49
C ASP A 8 -10.27 27.22 -1.41
N TYR A 9 -9.45 26.20 -1.12
CA TYR A 9 -9.53 24.92 -1.83
C TYR A 9 -10.64 24.06 -1.27
N THR A 10 -11.40 23.42 -2.16
CA THR A 10 -12.22 22.26 -1.80
C THR A 10 -11.33 21.04 -1.55
N LEU A 11 -11.87 20.06 -0.83
CA LEU A 11 -11.15 18.79 -0.57
C LEU A 11 -10.80 18.07 -1.89
N GLY A 12 -11.72 18.08 -2.86
CA GLY A 12 -11.50 17.47 -4.17
C GLY A 12 -10.34 18.10 -4.91
N GLU A 13 -10.36 19.43 -5.07
CA GLU A 13 -9.29 20.21 -5.73
C GLU A 13 -7.94 19.99 -5.05
N TRP A 14 -7.92 20.05 -3.71
CA TRP A 14 -6.68 19.86 -2.97
C TRP A 14 -6.12 18.46 -3.12
N LEU A 15 -6.96 17.43 -3.05
CA LEU A 15 -6.52 16.04 -3.24
C LEU A 15 -5.95 15.83 -4.64
N ASP A 16 -6.49 16.47 -5.67
CA ASP A 16 -5.96 16.39 -7.03
C ASP A 16 -4.58 17.05 -7.13
N ILE A 17 -4.44 18.29 -6.67
CA ILE A 17 -3.14 18.99 -6.63
C ILE A 17 -2.12 18.18 -5.82
N TRP A 18 -2.52 17.71 -4.64
CA TRP A 18 -1.62 16.97 -3.76
C TRP A 18 -1.15 15.66 -4.37
N LEU A 19 -2.04 14.90 -5.02
CA LEU A 19 -1.71 13.61 -5.65
C LEU A 19 -0.88 13.75 -6.93
N GLU A 20 -1.08 14.82 -7.70
CA GLU A 20 -0.38 15.01 -8.98
C GLU A 20 0.94 15.76 -8.82
N GLU A 21 1.02 16.72 -7.91
CA GLU A 21 2.17 17.62 -7.82
C GLU A 21 3.02 17.38 -6.56
N ILE A 22 2.42 17.17 -5.39
CA ILE A 22 3.13 17.20 -4.11
C ILE A 22 3.55 15.80 -3.65
N ALA A 23 2.63 14.86 -3.63
CA ALA A 23 2.89 13.51 -3.12
C ALA A 23 3.95 12.76 -3.94
N PRO A 24 4.01 12.85 -5.28
CA PRO A 24 5.01 12.16 -6.09
C PRO A 24 6.45 12.60 -5.78
N THR A 25 6.66 13.83 -5.34
CA THR A 25 8.01 14.30 -4.97
C THR A 25 8.55 13.66 -3.69
N LYS A 26 7.69 13.05 -2.86
CA LYS A 26 8.03 12.54 -1.52
C LYS A 26 7.72 11.06 -1.31
N ARG A 27 7.02 10.42 -2.23
CA ARG A 27 6.51 9.06 -2.06
C ARG A 27 6.81 8.19 -3.27
N LYS A 28 7.02 6.89 -3.00
CA LYS A 28 7.22 5.87 -4.04
C LYS A 28 5.94 5.68 -4.88
N PRO A 29 6.05 5.33 -6.18
CA PRO A 29 4.90 5.14 -7.08
C PRO A 29 3.79 4.23 -6.51
N ASN A 30 4.15 3.12 -5.87
CA ASN A 30 3.19 2.23 -5.23
C ASN A 30 2.36 2.92 -4.14
N THR A 31 2.97 3.83 -3.36
CA THR A 31 2.25 4.58 -2.33
C THR A 31 1.26 5.55 -2.97
N ILE A 32 1.65 6.20 -4.06
CA ILE A 32 0.77 7.11 -4.81
C ILE A 32 -0.41 6.33 -5.40
N SER A 33 -0.18 5.15 -5.96
CA SER A 33 -1.27 4.29 -6.45
C SER A 33 -2.28 3.94 -5.35
N ILE A 34 -1.81 3.62 -4.13
CA ILE A 34 -2.68 3.36 -2.97
C ILE A 34 -3.49 4.61 -2.61
N TYR A 35 -2.87 5.79 -2.65
CA TYR A 35 -3.57 7.05 -2.34
C TYR A 35 -4.61 7.43 -3.41
N ARG A 36 -4.31 7.22 -4.70
CA ARG A 36 -5.28 7.41 -5.78
C ARG A 36 -6.49 6.47 -5.64
N ASP A 37 -6.23 5.21 -5.28
CA ASP A 37 -7.30 4.25 -5.02
C ASP A 37 -8.13 4.64 -3.77
N ALA A 38 -7.48 5.11 -2.72
CA ALA A 38 -8.16 5.61 -1.52
C ALA A 38 -9.06 6.83 -1.82
N ARG A 39 -8.56 7.81 -2.60
CA ARG A 39 -9.34 8.95 -3.09
C ARG A 39 -10.55 8.50 -3.90
N ARG A 40 -10.33 7.64 -4.87
CA ARG A 40 -11.41 7.11 -5.71
C ARG A 40 -12.50 6.44 -4.88
N ARG A 41 -12.13 5.59 -3.92
CA ARG A 41 -13.10 4.90 -3.03
C ARG A 41 -13.88 5.88 -2.17
N LEU A 42 -13.21 6.87 -1.57
CA LEU A 42 -13.86 7.90 -0.78
C LEU A 42 -14.88 8.66 -1.62
N LEU A 43 -14.47 9.23 -2.75
CA LEU A 43 -15.34 10.08 -3.58
C LEU A 43 -16.40 9.28 -4.37
N THR A 44 -16.23 7.97 -4.55
CA THR A 44 -17.31 7.11 -5.08
C THR A 44 -18.40 6.88 -4.04
N HIS A 45 -18.07 6.81 -2.75
CA HIS A 45 -19.03 6.63 -1.66
C HIS A 45 -19.63 7.95 -1.17
N HIS A 46 -18.82 8.99 -1.17
CA HIS A 46 -19.10 10.31 -0.64
C HIS A 46 -18.71 11.37 -1.68
N PRO A 47 -19.46 11.48 -2.80
CA PRO A 47 -19.16 12.47 -3.84
C PRO A 47 -19.27 13.91 -3.32
N GLU A 48 -20.14 14.15 -2.32
CA GLU A 48 -20.28 15.43 -1.64
C GLU A 48 -19.00 15.90 -0.94
N ALA A 49 -18.15 14.98 -0.53
CA ALA A 49 -16.88 15.28 0.12
C ALA A 49 -15.96 16.13 -0.76
N ALA A 50 -16.05 15.98 -2.08
CA ALA A 50 -15.22 16.73 -3.01
C ALA A 50 -15.46 18.24 -2.95
N GLY A 51 -16.70 18.67 -2.67
CA GLY A 51 -17.09 20.07 -2.63
C GLY A 51 -16.89 20.78 -1.29
N ILE A 52 -16.54 20.07 -0.23
CA ILE A 52 -16.32 20.66 1.10
C ILE A 52 -15.02 21.44 1.11
N LEU A 53 -15.05 22.67 1.64
CA LEU A 53 -13.83 23.45 1.83
C LEU A 53 -12.91 22.81 2.86
N LEU A 54 -11.60 22.88 2.66
CA LEU A 54 -10.61 22.31 3.59
C LEU A 54 -10.80 22.82 5.02
N VAL A 55 -11.17 24.08 5.17
CA VAL A 55 -11.38 24.75 6.46
C VAL A 55 -12.69 24.38 7.14
N GLU A 56 -13.65 23.83 6.40
CA GLU A 56 -14.99 23.45 6.91
C GLU A 56 -15.06 21.98 7.33
N LEU A 57 -14.14 21.14 6.85
CA LEU A 57 -14.13 19.72 7.19
C LEU A 57 -13.81 19.53 8.68
N ASN A 58 -14.60 18.71 9.36
CA ASN A 58 -14.39 18.38 10.76
C ASN A 58 -14.19 16.86 10.99
N ALA A 59 -13.71 16.49 12.17
CA ALA A 59 -13.41 15.10 12.52
C ALA A 59 -14.63 14.19 12.44
N LEU A 60 -15.81 14.66 12.88
CA LEU A 60 -17.05 13.88 12.88
C LEU A 60 -17.51 13.51 11.46
N GLN A 61 -17.31 14.42 10.50
CA GLN A 61 -17.61 14.11 9.09
C GLN A 61 -16.69 13.01 8.55
N VAL A 62 -15.39 13.08 8.85
CA VAL A 62 -14.43 12.04 8.43
C VAL A 62 -14.78 10.70 9.07
N GLU A 63 -15.11 10.67 10.36
CA GLU A 63 -15.57 9.47 11.08
C GLU A 63 -16.84 8.89 10.47
N GLY A 64 -17.83 9.73 10.19
CA GLY A 64 -19.09 9.34 9.55
C GLY A 64 -18.87 8.68 8.19
N TRP A 65 -17.97 9.22 7.36
CA TRP A 65 -17.60 8.62 6.08
C TRP A 65 -16.95 7.24 6.26
N LEU A 66 -15.97 7.14 7.16
CA LEU A 66 -15.27 5.88 7.42
C LEU A 66 -16.22 4.83 8.01
N ASP A 67 -17.14 5.24 8.90
CA ASP A 67 -18.10 4.32 9.52
C ASP A 67 -19.12 3.80 8.50
N SER A 68 -19.66 4.67 7.63
CA SER A 68 -20.59 4.26 6.56
C SER A 68 -19.97 3.26 5.58
N MET A 69 -18.65 3.35 5.37
CA MET A 69 -17.91 2.48 4.47
C MET A 69 -17.49 1.13 5.08
N ARG A 70 -17.61 0.94 6.39
CA ARG A 70 -17.11 -0.27 7.12
C ARG A 70 -17.75 -1.59 6.69
N GLN A 71 -18.97 -1.54 6.21
CA GLN A 71 -19.68 -2.72 5.69
C GLN A 71 -19.08 -3.24 4.38
N LYS A 72 -18.58 -2.33 3.55
CA LYS A 72 -18.08 -2.63 2.19
C LYS A 72 -16.57 -2.81 2.15
N TYR A 73 -15.82 -2.16 3.02
CA TYR A 73 -14.36 -2.15 2.97
C TYR A 73 -13.72 -2.69 4.24
N ALA A 74 -12.62 -3.43 4.06
CA ALA A 74 -11.80 -3.89 5.18
C ALA A 74 -11.16 -2.72 5.93
N LYS A 75 -10.87 -2.91 7.22
CA LYS A 75 -10.22 -1.92 8.10
C LYS A 75 -8.92 -1.34 7.49
N SER A 76 -8.13 -2.17 6.80
CA SER A 76 -6.92 -1.72 6.11
C SER A 76 -7.20 -0.70 5.00
N THR A 77 -8.30 -0.86 4.25
CA THR A 77 -8.72 0.10 3.23
C THR A 77 -9.17 1.42 3.85
N LEU A 78 -9.96 1.37 4.92
CA LEU A 78 -10.38 2.56 5.66
C LEU A 78 -9.18 3.30 6.27
N ARG A 79 -8.20 2.55 6.78
CA ARG A 79 -6.93 3.11 7.25
C ARG A 79 -6.17 3.83 6.13
N HIS A 80 -6.14 3.30 4.91
CA HIS A 80 -5.50 3.97 3.77
C HIS A 80 -6.19 5.28 3.41
N ILE A 81 -7.53 5.33 3.45
CA ILE A 81 -8.30 6.57 3.23
C ILE A 81 -7.93 7.61 4.30
N ARG A 82 -7.98 7.24 5.57
CA ARG A 82 -7.61 8.12 6.67
C ARG A 82 -6.16 8.62 6.56
N VAL A 83 -5.22 7.72 6.24
CA VAL A 83 -3.80 8.07 6.07
C VAL A 83 -3.61 9.03 4.90
N MET A 84 -4.26 8.80 3.77
CA MET A 84 -4.23 9.69 2.60
C MET A 84 -4.72 11.09 2.97
N LEU A 85 -5.91 11.20 3.57
CA LEU A 85 -6.47 12.48 4.02
C LEU A 85 -5.53 13.19 4.99
N ASN A 86 -5.03 12.48 6.01
CA ASN A 86 -4.10 13.04 6.99
C ASN A 86 -2.81 13.58 6.36
N GLN A 87 -2.27 12.89 5.34
CA GLN A 87 -1.07 13.37 4.64
C GLN A 87 -1.37 14.58 3.75
N ALA A 88 -2.52 14.61 3.09
CA ALA A 88 -2.96 15.74 2.30
C ALA A 88 -3.15 17.00 3.17
N TYR A 89 -3.81 16.87 4.32
CA TYR A 89 -3.98 17.97 5.28
C TYR A 89 -2.66 18.47 5.86
N LYS A 90 -1.73 17.57 6.21
CA LYS A 90 -0.38 17.98 6.63
C LYS A 90 0.34 18.81 5.56
N SER A 91 0.12 18.50 4.29
CA SER A 91 0.65 19.30 3.19
C SER A 91 -0.07 20.64 3.05
N ALA A 92 -1.38 20.68 3.24
CA ALA A 92 -2.20 21.89 3.18
C ALA A 92 -1.77 22.89 4.27
N ILE A 93 -1.61 22.43 5.50
CA ILE A 93 -1.11 23.24 6.63
C ILE A 93 0.28 23.80 6.32
N LYS A 94 1.19 22.96 5.82
CA LYS A 94 2.54 23.41 5.46
C LYS A 94 2.54 24.44 4.33
N GLY A 95 1.55 24.41 3.44
CA GLY A 95 1.33 25.38 2.38
C GLY A 95 0.46 26.56 2.78
N HIS A 96 0.10 26.70 4.06
CA HIS A 96 -0.77 27.76 4.61
C HIS A 96 -2.18 27.82 3.95
N ASN A 97 -2.68 26.68 3.44
CA ASN A 97 -4.01 26.59 2.84
C ASN A 97 -5.11 26.25 3.86
N CYS A 98 -4.75 25.72 5.03
CA CYS A 98 -5.61 25.57 6.21
C CYS A 98 -4.75 25.58 7.47
N ASP A 99 -5.38 25.77 8.63
CA ASP A 99 -4.68 25.94 9.91
C ASP A 99 -4.73 24.67 10.76
N ASP A 100 -5.70 23.77 10.54
CA ASP A 100 -5.89 22.56 11.34
C ASP A 100 -6.09 21.30 10.46
N ASN A 101 -5.93 20.15 11.10
CA ASN A 101 -6.07 18.83 10.49
C ASN A 101 -7.15 18.01 11.20
N PRO A 102 -8.39 18.04 10.73
CA PRO A 102 -9.50 17.33 11.36
C PRO A 102 -9.33 15.81 11.34
N VAL A 103 -8.52 15.30 10.43
CA VAL A 103 -8.29 13.85 10.28
C VAL A 103 -7.41 13.28 11.41
N LYS A 104 -6.65 14.14 12.12
CA LYS A 104 -5.78 13.73 13.22
C LYS A 104 -6.60 13.09 14.34
N ASP A 105 -7.74 13.68 14.66
CA ASP A 105 -8.58 13.27 15.79
C ASP A 105 -9.69 12.28 15.35
N ALA A 106 -9.91 12.11 14.05
CA ALA A 106 -10.89 11.17 13.52
C ALA A 106 -10.53 9.71 13.86
N ALA A 107 -11.43 9.01 14.55
CA ALA A 107 -11.28 7.60 14.88
C ALA A 107 -11.47 6.69 13.66
N LEU A 108 -10.79 5.55 13.66
CA LEU A 108 -11.11 4.48 12.72
C LEU A 108 -12.22 3.60 13.29
N PRO A 109 -13.24 3.26 12.50
CA PRO A 109 -14.30 2.37 12.97
C PRO A 109 -13.75 1.01 13.39
N ALA A 110 -14.38 0.39 14.40
CA ALA A 110 -14.15 -0.99 14.76
C ALA A 110 -14.59 -1.87 13.58
N ALA A 111 -13.66 -2.34 12.78
CA ALA A 111 -13.91 -3.21 11.65
C ALA A 111 -13.16 -4.53 11.85
N ARG A 112 -13.75 -5.62 11.35
CA ARG A 112 -13.18 -6.95 11.45
C ARG A 112 -11.81 -6.99 10.80
N GLU A 113 -10.79 -7.34 11.55
CA GLU A 113 -9.49 -7.68 10.97
C GLU A 113 -9.58 -9.10 10.42
N LYS A 114 -9.16 -9.26 9.16
CA LYS A 114 -9.11 -10.59 8.56
C LYS A 114 -7.90 -11.31 9.13
N GLU A 115 -8.13 -12.41 9.83
CA GLU A 115 -7.06 -13.27 10.29
C GLU A 115 -6.29 -13.82 9.08
N VAL A 116 -4.99 -13.59 9.07
CA VAL A 116 -4.12 -14.16 8.04
C VAL A 116 -3.65 -15.52 8.53
N LYS A 117 -4.12 -16.60 7.90
CA LYS A 117 -3.68 -17.95 8.19
C LYS A 117 -2.60 -18.37 7.20
N ALA A 118 -1.55 -18.98 7.73
CA ALA A 118 -0.57 -19.68 6.90
C ALA A 118 -1.22 -20.94 6.29
N LEU A 119 -0.77 -21.34 5.13
CA LEU A 119 -1.18 -22.62 4.53
C LEU A 119 -0.72 -23.77 5.42
N THR A 120 -1.61 -24.73 5.66
CA THR A 120 -1.21 -26.04 6.18
C THR A 120 -0.47 -26.82 5.09
N GLN A 121 0.27 -27.85 5.46
CA GLN A 121 0.97 -28.72 4.49
C GLN A 121 0.00 -29.34 3.47
N ARG A 122 -1.21 -29.72 3.90
CA ARG A 122 -2.24 -30.26 2.99
C ARG A 122 -2.74 -29.21 2.00
N GLU A 123 -2.96 -27.98 2.45
CA GLU A 123 -3.37 -26.87 1.59
C GLU A 123 -2.26 -26.47 0.64
N GLN A 124 -1.01 -26.48 1.07
CA GLN A 124 0.15 -26.23 0.22
C GLN A 124 0.24 -27.31 -0.88
N ALA A 125 0.15 -28.59 -0.53
CA ALA A 125 0.20 -29.69 -1.50
C ALA A 125 -0.94 -29.60 -2.51
N ALA A 126 -2.15 -29.26 -2.06
CA ALA A 126 -3.30 -29.05 -2.95
C ALA A 126 -3.08 -27.85 -3.90
N PHE A 127 -2.50 -26.77 -3.38
CA PHE A 127 -2.15 -25.58 -4.18
C PHE A 127 -1.11 -25.93 -5.25
N GLU A 128 -0.02 -26.62 -4.87
CA GLU A 128 1.01 -27.06 -5.81
C GLU A 128 0.46 -28.04 -6.87
N GLY A 129 -0.48 -28.91 -6.47
CA GLY A 129 -1.19 -29.81 -7.39
C GLY A 129 -1.99 -29.10 -8.48
N CYS A 130 -2.33 -27.81 -8.29
CA CYS A 130 -3.02 -27.02 -9.31
C CYS A 130 -2.08 -26.34 -10.32
N PHE A 131 -0.75 -26.45 -10.19
CA PHE A 131 0.17 -25.75 -11.08
C PHE A 131 0.10 -26.21 -12.54
N HIS A 132 -0.38 -27.41 -12.79
CA HIS A 132 -0.61 -27.93 -14.15
C HIS A 132 -1.62 -27.08 -14.98
N ILE A 133 -2.45 -26.23 -14.32
CA ILE A 133 -3.39 -25.34 -15.02
C ILE A 133 -2.72 -24.04 -15.50
N LEU A 134 -1.49 -23.76 -15.08
CA LEU A 134 -0.77 -22.56 -15.47
C LEU A 134 -0.38 -22.65 -16.95
N LYS A 135 -0.65 -21.57 -17.69
CA LYS A 135 -0.40 -21.51 -19.13
C LYS A 135 1.09 -21.35 -19.49
N LYS A 136 1.88 -20.80 -18.57
CA LYS A 136 3.30 -20.52 -18.79
C LYS A 136 4.13 -21.21 -17.70
N PRO A 137 5.14 -22.01 -18.08
CA PRO A 137 6.03 -22.67 -17.11
C PRO A 137 6.69 -21.69 -16.12
N ILE A 138 7.01 -20.46 -16.58
CA ILE A 138 7.60 -19.43 -15.72
C ILE A 138 6.69 -19.06 -14.53
N ASP A 139 5.36 -19.11 -14.70
CA ASP A 139 4.44 -18.77 -13.62
C ASP A 139 4.52 -19.82 -12.49
N GLU A 140 4.70 -21.11 -12.85
CA GLU A 140 4.95 -22.19 -11.87
C GLU A 140 6.26 -21.96 -11.12
N TYR A 141 7.35 -21.66 -11.82
CA TYR A 141 8.64 -21.39 -11.19
C TYR A 141 8.58 -20.20 -10.23
N ILE A 142 7.89 -19.14 -10.60
CA ILE A 142 7.67 -17.97 -9.73
C ILE A 142 6.92 -18.38 -8.46
N LEU A 143 5.83 -19.13 -8.58
CA LEU A 143 5.04 -19.59 -7.42
C LEU A 143 5.84 -20.52 -6.51
N ARG A 144 6.59 -21.47 -7.07
CA ARG A 144 7.49 -22.34 -6.31
C ARG A 144 8.57 -21.54 -5.59
N MET A 145 9.17 -20.56 -6.26
CA MET A 145 10.15 -19.66 -5.62
C MET A 145 9.56 -18.93 -4.41
N TYR A 146 8.31 -18.46 -4.48
CA TYR A 146 7.65 -17.86 -3.31
C TYR A 146 7.47 -18.85 -2.16
N LEU A 147 7.04 -20.08 -2.44
CA LEU A 147 6.83 -21.11 -1.43
C LEU A 147 8.15 -21.54 -0.78
N LEU A 148 9.21 -21.72 -1.56
CA LEU A 148 10.49 -22.23 -1.11
C LEU A 148 11.36 -21.18 -0.39
N THR A 149 11.18 -19.89 -0.72
CA THR A 149 12.08 -18.83 -0.25
C THR A 149 11.41 -17.82 0.68
N GLY A 150 10.11 -17.70 0.67
CA GLY A 150 9.39 -16.66 1.41
C GLY A 150 9.75 -15.22 0.97
N LEU A 151 10.28 -15.04 -0.23
CA LEU A 151 10.59 -13.72 -0.78
C LEU A 151 9.32 -12.86 -0.92
N ARG A 152 9.46 -11.56 -0.68
CA ARG A 152 8.39 -10.61 -1.03
C ARG A 152 8.29 -10.46 -2.54
N ARG A 153 7.09 -10.09 -3.03
CA ARG A 153 6.84 -9.94 -4.46
C ARG A 153 7.91 -9.11 -5.19
N ASP A 154 8.26 -7.97 -4.64
CA ASP A 154 9.22 -7.07 -5.30
C ASP A 154 10.68 -7.54 -5.10
N GLU A 155 10.99 -8.30 -4.04
CA GLU A 155 12.29 -8.94 -3.86
C GLU A 155 12.55 -9.98 -4.96
N LEU A 156 11.57 -10.83 -5.27
CA LEU A 156 11.69 -11.81 -6.35
C LEU A 156 11.68 -11.15 -7.74
N ARG A 157 10.76 -10.19 -7.96
CA ARG A 157 10.62 -9.51 -9.25
C ARG A 157 11.86 -8.71 -9.67
N LEU A 158 12.58 -8.14 -8.70
CA LEU A 158 13.75 -7.31 -8.91
C LEU A 158 15.06 -8.06 -8.64
N MET A 159 14.98 -9.37 -8.39
CA MET A 159 16.13 -10.21 -8.12
C MET A 159 17.09 -10.22 -9.32
N GLN A 160 18.38 -10.18 -9.03
CA GLN A 160 19.46 -10.21 -10.03
C GLN A 160 20.44 -11.33 -9.71
N TRP A 161 21.04 -11.92 -10.73
CA TRP A 161 22.02 -13.00 -10.59
C TRP A 161 23.18 -12.68 -9.65
N ARG A 162 23.65 -11.43 -9.62
CA ARG A 162 24.74 -10.99 -8.70
C ARG A 162 24.40 -11.10 -7.21
N GLN A 163 23.12 -11.32 -6.89
CA GLN A 163 22.65 -11.49 -5.51
C GLN A 163 22.70 -12.96 -5.06
N TYR A 164 22.81 -13.90 -5.98
CA TYR A 164 22.87 -15.32 -5.70
C TYR A 164 24.32 -15.80 -5.70
N ASP A 165 24.72 -16.44 -4.59
CA ASP A 165 25.99 -17.15 -4.45
C ASP A 165 25.75 -18.66 -4.60
N PRO A 166 26.10 -19.25 -5.75
CA PRO A 166 25.87 -20.67 -5.99
C PRO A 166 26.77 -21.59 -5.14
N GLN A 167 27.95 -21.13 -4.72
CA GLN A 167 28.87 -21.95 -3.92
C GLN A 167 28.34 -22.14 -2.50
N ASN A 168 27.85 -21.06 -1.89
CA ASN A 168 27.29 -21.07 -0.55
C ASN A 168 25.78 -21.30 -0.54
N ARG A 169 25.13 -21.35 -1.70
CA ARG A 169 23.68 -21.41 -1.87
C ARG A 169 22.96 -20.35 -1.03
N THR A 170 23.39 -19.11 -1.17
CA THR A 170 22.80 -17.98 -0.46
C THR A 170 22.32 -16.90 -1.43
N LEU A 171 21.22 -16.26 -1.08
CA LEU A 171 20.67 -15.13 -1.79
C LEU A 171 20.72 -13.88 -0.92
N LYS A 172 21.44 -12.86 -1.36
CA LYS A 172 21.53 -11.57 -0.67
C LYS A 172 20.37 -10.69 -1.06
N ILE A 173 19.56 -10.28 -0.09
CA ILE A 173 18.50 -9.29 -0.25
C ILE A 173 19.06 -7.93 0.19
N PRO A 174 19.50 -7.07 -0.76
CA PRO A 174 20.28 -5.87 -0.45
C PRO A 174 19.39 -4.71 0.02
N GLU A 175 18.12 -4.67 -0.42
CA GLU A 175 17.19 -3.60 -0.10
C GLU A 175 15.84 -4.15 0.35
N SER A 176 15.30 -3.57 1.40
CA SER A 176 13.96 -3.85 1.88
C SER A 176 13.29 -2.57 2.36
N LYS A 177 11.98 -2.64 2.56
CA LYS A 177 11.19 -1.55 3.13
C LYS A 177 11.60 -1.22 4.57
N THR A 178 12.27 -2.14 5.25
CA THR A 178 12.75 -2.03 6.64
C THR A 178 14.18 -2.57 6.72
N GLU A 179 14.98 -2.09 7.66
CA GLU A 179 16.35 -2.57 7.91
C GLU A 179 16.39 -4.09 8.15
N ALA A 180 15.44 -4.63 8.91
CA ALA A 180 15.27 -6.06 9.13
C ALA A 180 15.00 -6.89 7.87
N GLY A 181 14.71 -6.23 6.75
CA GLY A 181 14.51 -6.91 5.46
C GLY A 181 15.80 -7.14 4.67
N VAL A 182 16.89 -6.46 5.00
CA VAL A 182 18.22 -6.71 4.45
C VAL A 182 18.75 -7.98 5.09
N ARG A 183 18.93 -9.04 4.31
CA ARG A 183 19.28 -10.35 4.84
C ARG A 183 19.97 -11.24 3.83
N LEU A 184 20.70 -12.24 4.32
CA LEU A 184 21.10 -13.41 3.55
C LEU A 184 20.06 -14.51 3.76
N LEU A 185 19.58 -15.07 2.66
CA LEU A 185 18.60 -16.14 2.65
C LEU A 185 19.31 -17.43 2.18
N PRO A 186 19.27 -18.54 2.93
CA PRO A 186 19.72 -19.83 2.43
C PRO A 186 18.75 -20.30 1.33
N VAL A 187 19.31 -20.79 0.23
CA VAL A 187 18.55 -21.27 -0.93
C VAL A 187 18.54 -22.79 -0.90
N LEU A 188 17.34 -23.37 -0.74
CA LEU A 188 17.15 -24.81 -0.77
C LEU A 188 17.55 -25.40 -2.13
N PRO A 189 17.99 -26.67 -2.20
CA PRO A 189 18.37 -27.32 -3.47
C PRO A 189 17.29 -27.20 -4.55
N GLU A 190 16.01 -27.33 -4.17
CA GLU A 190 14.86 -27.24 -5.07
C GLU A 190 14.72 -25.84 -5.64
N ALA A 191 14.90 -24.79 -4.81
CA ALA A 191 14.88 -23.41 -5.27
C ALA A 191 16.10 -23.07 -6.14
N ALA A 192 17.27 -23.63 -5.80
CA ALA A 192 18.47 -23.49 -6.63
C ALA A 192 18.28 -24.11 -8.01
N ALA A 193 17.66 -25.29 -8.10
CA ALA A 193 17.34 -25.94 -9.37
C ALA A 193 16.48 -25.06 -10.28
N ILE A 194 15.49 -24.37 -9.71
CA ILE A 194 14.62 -23.42 -10.47
C ILE A 194 15.43 -22.26 -11.04
N LEU A 195 16.45 -21.78 -10.33
CA LEU A 195 17.28 -20.67 -10.81
C LEU A 195 18.11 -21.03 -12.05
N TYR A 196 18.33 -22.33 -12.33
CA TYR A 196 19.11 -22.80 -13.49
C TYR A 196 18.26 -23.29 -14.66
N MET A 197 16.91 -23.22 -14.57
CA MET A 197 15.95 -23.52 -15.66
C MET A 197 15.69 -22.30 -16.51
#